data_fce629bc913b490b9068ea617f8396a2
#
_entry.id   fce629bc913b490b9068ea617f8396a2
#
_cell.length_a   1.000
_cell.length_b   1.000
_cell.length_c   1.000
_cell.angle_alpha   90.00
_cell.angle_beta   90.00
_cell.angle_gamma   90.00
#
_symmetry.space_group_name_H-M   'P 1'
#
loop_
_entity.id
_entity.type
_entity.pdbx_description
1 polymer ?
#
loop_
_entity_poly.entity_id
_entity_poly.type
_entity_poly.pdbx_seq_one_letter_code
_entity_poly.pdbx_strand_id
1 'polypeptide(L)'
;LYVPDHLPKPGDPGHAGHVARLVVEAVELLGGRTLVLTTTLNAMRAIGEYLQTRLDPAANVEVLVQGQSPKRRLMERFREGAGDGRAGCVLVASASFWEGFDVPGDALQLVVIDKLPFPPPGDPLFEARSQRVTREGRSAFAYHALPEAAVALKQGAGRLIRSETDRGVLVVCDTRL
;
A
#
# COMPACT_ATOMS: atom_id res chain seq x y z
N LEU A 1 -3.48 1.28 14.00
CA LEU A 1 -3.06 2.30 13.03
C LEU A 1 -1.78 2.96 13.53
N TYR A 2 -0.78 3.02 12.65
CA TYR A 2 0.47 3.74 12.89
C TYR A 2 0.70 4.74 11.76
N VAL A 3 0.98 5.98 12.09
CA VAL A 3 1.34 7.04 11.17
C VAL A 3 2.70 7.57 11.61
N PRO A 4 3.78 7.22 10.89
CA PRO A 4 5.12 7.68 11.26
C PRO A 4 5.27 9.18 10.98
N ASP A 5 5.65 9.94 12.01
CA ASP A 5 5.80 11.41 11.96
C ASP A 5 7.20 11.86 11.47
N HIS A 6 8.15 10.94 11.43
CA HIS A 6 9.54 11.19 11.04
C HIS A 6 9.84 10.98 9.56
N LEU A 7 8.85 10.55 8.76
CA LEU A 7 9.03 10.35 7.33
C LEU A 7 9.07 11.69 6.58
N PRO A 8 9.86 11.79 5.49
CA PRO A 8 9.75 12.90 4.55
C PRO A 8 8.31 13.06 4.04
N LYS A 9 7.94 14.28 3.66
CA LYS A 9 6.62 14.51 3.08
C LYS A 9 6.44 13.72 1.79
N PRO A 10 5.22 13.23 1.51
CA PRO A 10 4.92 12.64 0.21
C PRO A 10 5.25 13.60 -0.94
N GLY A 11 6.04 13.11 -1.90
CA GLY A 11 6.55 13.91 -3.01
C GLY A 11 7.98 14.40 -2.83
N ASP A 12 8.53 14.37 -1.64
CA ASP A 12 9.94 14.67 -1.42
C ASP A 12 10.83 13.56 -2.03
N PRO A 13 11.99 13.92 -2.58
CA PRO A 13 12.99 12.94 -3.00
C PRO A 13 13.35 12.02 -1.84
N GLY A 14 13.35 10.71 -2.06
CA GLY A 14 13.68 9.73 -1.04
C GLY A 14 12.51 9.24 -0.18
N HIS A 15 11.30 9.81 -0.26
CA HIS A 15 10.14 9.31 0.49
C HIS A 15 9.94 7.80 0.31
N ALA A 16 9.94 7.31 -0.93
CA ALA A 16 9.81 5.88 -1.22
C ALA A 16 10.92 5.03 -0.57
N GLY A 17 12.15 5.54 -0.49
CA GLY A 17 13.26 4.87 0.16
C GLY A 17 13.09 4.80 1.69
N HIS A 18 12.48 5.82 2.31
CA HIS A 18 12.16 5.79 3.74
C HIS A 18 11.02 4.81 4.04
N VAL A 19 9.99 4.81 3.20
CA VAL A 19 8.90 3.81 3.28
C VAL A 19 9.47 2.40 3.15
N ALA A 20 10.36 2.16 2.18
CA ALA A 20 10.97 0.86 1.98
C ALA A 20 11.77 0.38 3.21
N ARG A 21 12.54 1.27 3.87
CA ARG A 21 13.26 0.94 5.12
C ARG A 21 12.30 0.57 6.24
N LEU A 22 11.25 1.35 6.44
CA LEU A 22 10.23 1.04 7.43
C LEU A 22 9.57 -0.31 7.16
N VAL A 23 9.33 -0.64 5.89
CA VAL A 23 8.77 -1.96 5.51
C VAL A 23 9.76 -3.08 5.85
N VAL A 24 11.07 -2.92 5.59
CA VAL A 24 12.07 -3.92 6.00
C VAL A 24 12.01 -4.19 7.50
N GLU A 25 12.10 -3.15 8.32
CA GLU A 25 12.04 -3.26 9.79
C GLU A 25 10.74 -3.95 10.25
N ALA A 26 9.60 -3.56 9.68
CA ALA A 26 8.32 -4.15 10.04
C ALA A 26 8.20 -5.62 9.61
N VAL A 27 8.73 -5.98 8.45
CA VAL A 27 8.73 -7.36 7.93
C VAL A 27 9.64 -8.27 8.75
N GLU A 28 10.80 -7.78 9.17
CA GLU A 28 11.71 -8.52 10.05
C GLU A 28 11.08 -8.83 11.42
N LEU A 29 10.26 -7.90 11.93
CA LEU A 29 9.54 -8.10 13.19
C LEU A 29 8.31 -9.02 13.07
N LEU A 30 7.58 -8.94 11.95
CA LEU A 30 6.28 -9.62 11.77
C LEU A 30 6.37 -10.91 10.92
N GLY A 31 7.51 -11.18 10.29
CA GLY A 31 7.72 -12.39 9.50
C GLY A 31 7.01 -12.40 8.14
N GLY A 32 6.97 -11.29 7.42
CA GLY A 32 6.29 -11.20 6.12
C GLY A 32 4.79 -10.91 6.24
N ARG A 33 3.95 -11.58 5.45
CA ARG A 33 2.47 -11.40 5.44
C ARG A 33 2.03 -9.94 5.30
N THR A 34 2.75 -9.23 4.40
CA THR A 34 2.69 -7.77 4.27
C THR A 34 2.21 -7.37 2.88
N LEU A 35 1.26 -6.46 2.83
CA LEU A 35 0.81 -5.79 1.61
C LEU A 35 1.27 -4.34 1.63
N VAL A 36 2.10 -3.96 0.67
CA VAL A 36 2.55 -2.57 0.46
C VAL A 36 1.78 -2.00 -0.71
N LEU A 37 0.96 -1.00 -0.44
CA LEU A 37 0.12 -0.32 -1.41
C LEU A 37 0.71 1.04 -1.75
N THR A 38 1.04 1.23 -3.02
CA THR A 38 1.63 2.47 -3.51
C THR A 38 0.68 3.23 -4.42
N THR A 39 0.77 4.52 -4.42
CA THR A 39 -0.08 5.39 -5.26
C THR A 39 0.53 5.64 -6.63
N THR A 40 1.80 5.29 -6.85
CA THR A 40 2.48 5.44 -8.14
C THR A 40 3.30 4.21 -8.51
N LEU A 41 3.41 3.92 -9.80
CA LEU A 41 4.23 2.82 -10.31
C LEU A 41 5.73 3.03 -10.03
N ASN A 42 6.19 4.28 -9.98
CA ASN A 42 7.59 4.57 -9.67
C ASN A 42 7.92 4.22 -8.21
N ALA A 43 7.05 4.61 -7.26
CA ALA A 43 7.20 4.23 -5.86
C ALA A 43 7.15 2.71 -5.69
N MET A 44 6.21 2.04 -6.39
CA MET A 44 6.08 0.58 -6.37
C MET A 44 7.38 -0.12 -6.79
N ARG A 45 7.97 0.31 -7.91
CA ARG A 45 9.23 -0.26 -8.40
C ARG A 45 10.38 0.00 -7.43
N ALA A 46 10.54 1.25 -6.99
CA ALA A 46 11.63 1.64 -6.08
C ALA A 46 11.55 0.88 -4.74
N ILE A 47 10.36 0.75 -4.16
CA ILE A 47 10.16 -0.01 -2.93
C ILE A 47 10.40 -1.51 -3.18
N GLY A 48 9.86 -2.07 -4.26
CA GLY A 48 10.05 -3.48 -4.62
C GLY A 48 11.53 -3.86 -4.79
N GLU A 49 12.27 -3.08 -5.57
CA GLU A 49 13.71 -3.28 -5.78
C GLU A 49 14.51 -3.15 -4.47
N TYR A 50 14.17 -2.18 -3.64
CA TYR A 50 14.82 -2.01 -2.35
C TYR A 50 14.59 -3.23 -1.45
N LEU A 51 13.37 -3.72 -1.33
CA LEU A 51 13.04 -4.89 -0.52
C LEU A 51 13.74 -6.15 -1.04
N GLN A 52 13.76 -6.37 -2.36
CA GLN A 52 14.43 -7.52 -2.98
C GLN A 52 15.96 -7.54 -2.73
N THR A 53 16.55 -6.37 -2.49
CA THR A 53 18.01 -6.24 -2.29
C THR A 53 18.42 -6.13 -0.82
N ARG A 54 17.51 -5.76 0.08
CA ARG A 54 17.83 -5.39 1.47
C ARG A 54 17.21 -6.29 2.53
N LEU A 55 16.13 -7.01 2.22
CA LEU A 55 15.63 -8.00 3.17
C LEU A 55 16.69 -9.07 3.41
N ASP A 56 16.92 -9.37 4.69
CA ASP A 56 17.86 -10.42 5.08
C ASP A 56 17.39 -11.76 4.51
N PRO A 57 18.22 -12.48 3.75
CA PRO A 57 17.89 -13.83 3.30
C PRO A 57 17.51 -14.79 4.44
N ALA A 58 18.03 -14.54 5.65
CA ALA A 58 17.68 -15.32 6.85
C ALA A 58 16.23 -15.09 7.31
N ALA A 59 15.62 -13.94 6.97
CA ALA A 59 14.20 -13.69 7.23
C ALA A 59 13.29 -14.65 6.45
N ASN A 60 13.81 -15.27 5.39
CA ASN A 60 13.11 -16.25 4.56
C ASN A 60 11.76 -15.77 4.02
N VAL A 61 11.70 -14.49 3.64
CA VAL A 61 10.49 -13.82 3.12
C VAL A 61 10.63 -13.62 1.62
N GLU A 62 9.58 -13.95 0.87
CA GLU A 62 9.52 -13.71 -0.57
C GLU A 62 8.96 -12.32 -0.87
N VAL A 63 9.64 -11.56 -1.73
CA VAL A 63 9.17 -10.26 -2.20
C VAL A 63 8.53 -10.40 -3.58
N LEU A 64 7.24 -10.15 -3.63
CA LEU A 64 6.42 -10.16 -4.84
C LEU A 64 6.16 -8.71 -5.29
N VAL A 65 6.38 -8.41 -6.58
CA VAL A 65 6.14 -7.07 -7.11
C VAL A 65 5.15 -7.15 -8.27
N GLN A 66 4.13 -6.31 -8.23
CA GLN A 66 3.16 -6.20 -9.33
C GLN A 66 3.87 -5.92 -10.65
N GLY A 67 3.49 -6.66 -11.69
CA GLY A 67 4.08 -6.57 -13.03
C GLY A 67 5.20 -7.59 -13.30
N GLN A 68 5.78 -8.23 -12.27
CA GLN A 68 6.76 -9.30 -12.45
C GLN A 68 6.11 -10.66 -12.76
N SER A 69 4.81 -10.79 -12.46
CA SER A 69 4.02 -11.98 -12.79
C SER A 69 2.54 -11.59 -12.96
N PRO A 70 1.71 -12.43 -13.62
CA PRO A 70 0.29 -12.19 -13.70
C PRO A 70 -0.36 -12.03 -12.32
N LYS A 71 -1.34 -11.12 -12.18
CA LYS A 71 -2.04 -10.81 -10.91
C LYS A 71 -2.50 -12.08 -10.19
N ARG A 72 -3.13 -13.01 -10.92
CA ARG A 72 -3.61 -14.27 -10.34
C ARG A 72 -2.49 -15.06 -9.66
N ARG A 73 -1.33 -15.22 -10.32
CA ARG A 73 -0.19 -15.94 -9.79
C ARG A 73 0.41 -15.27 -8.55
N LEU A 74 0.51 -13.93 -8.56
CA LEU A 74 0.96 -13.17 -7.39
C LEU A 74 0.02 -13.39 -6.19
N MET A 75 -1.29 -13.41 -6.43
CA MET A 75 -2.28 -13.64 -5.38
C MET A 75 -2.26 -15.08 -4.85
N GLU A 76 -2.14 -16.07 -5.74
CA GLU A 76 -1.99 -17.47 -5.36
C GLU A 76 -0.73 -17.64 -4.48
N ARG A 77 0.40 -17.10 -4.95
CA ARG A 77 1.67 -17.15 -4.21
C ARG A 77 1.61 -16.46 -2.86
N PHE A 78 0.97 -15.30 -2.78
CA PHE A 78 0.80 -14.58 -1.52
C PHE A 78 -0.09 -15.34 -0.53
N ARG A 79 -1.16 -16.02 -1.00
CA ARG A 79 -2.02 -16.86 -0.16
C ARG A 79 -1.32 -18.12 0.35
N GLU A 80 -0.52 -18.74 -0.48
CA GLU A 80 0.31 -19.89 -0.09
C GLU A 80 1.33 -19.49 0.99
N GLY A 81 1.76 -18.23 0.96
CA GLY A 81 2.50 -17.51 2.00
C GLY A 81 3.70 -18.28 2.52
N ALA A 82 3.59 -18.76 3.75
CA ALA A 82 4.61 -19.55 4.44
C ALA A 82 4.74 -21.02 3.97
N GLY A 83 4.15 -21.37 2.82
CA GLY A 83 4.41 -22.66 2.19
C GLY A 83 5.90 -22.86 1.90
N ASP A 84 6.36 -24.09 1.81
CA ASP A 84 7.76 -24.44 1.53
C ASP A 84 8.77 -23.97 2.61
N GLY A 85 8.33 -23.80 3.87
CA GLY A 85 9.20 -23.40 4.97
C GLY A 85 9.55 -21.90 5.00
N ARG A 86 8.90 -21.07 4.19
CA ARG A 86 9.06 -19.60 4.23
C ARG A 86 8.24 -18.97 5.34
N ALA A 87 8.73 -17.85 5.87
CA ALA A 87 8.05 -17.08 6.91
C ALA A 87 6.82 -16.32 6.39
N GLY A 88 6.77 -16.04 5.08
CA GLY A 88 5.66 -15.32 4.45
C GLY A 88 6.08 -14.60 3.16
N CYS A 89 5.18 -13.77 2.65
CA CYS A 89 5.44 -12.95 1.47
C CYS A 89 5.21 -11.46 1.78
N VAL A 90 5.96 -10.60 1.09
CA VAL A 90 5.65 -9.18 0.95
C VAL A 90 5.18 -8.95 -0.48
N LEU A 91 4.00 -8.37 -0.66
CA LEU A 91 3.51 -7.97 -1.97
C LEU A 91 3.52 -6.45 -2.09
N VAL A 92 4.28 -5.94 -3.06
CA VAL A 92 4.30 -4.51 -3.41
C VAL A 92 3.45 -4.28 -4.64
N ALA A 93 2.41 -3.48 -4.50
CA ALA A 93 1.43 -3.25 -5.55
C ALA A 93 0.92 -1.81 -5.59
N SER A 94 0.41 -1.38 -6.76
CA SER A 94 -0.23 -0.09 -6.93
C SER A 94 -1.72 -0.14 -6.58
N ALA A 95 -2.37 1.02 -6.54
CA ALA A 95 -3.79 1.17 -6.23
C ALA A 95 -4.72 0.27 -7.08
N SER A 96 -4.38 0.03 -8.36
CA SER A 96 -5.15 -0.86 -9.23
C SER A 96 -5.20 -2.32 -8.75
N PHE A 97 -4.29 -2.70 -7.86
CA PHE A 97 -4.26 -4.04 -7.27
C PHE A 97 -5.20 -4.17 -6.07
N TRP A 98 -5.62 -3.05 -5.45
CA TRP A 98 -6.50 -3.05 -4.29
C TRP A 98 -7.86 -3.67 -4.59
N GLU A 99 -8.36 -3.48 -5.83
CA GLU A 99 -9.58 -4.10 -6.28
C GLU A 99 -9.39 -5.60 -6.48
N GLY A 100 -10.24 -6.39 -5.82
CA GLY A 100 -10.21 -7.85 -5.92
C GLY A 100 -9.05 -8.54 -5.19
N PHE A 101 -8.27 -7.82 -4.38
CA PHE A 101 -7.32 -8.46 -3.47
C PHE A 101 -8.08 -9.07 -2.30
N ASP A 102 -8.18 -10.37 -2.29
CA ASP A 102 -8.88 -11.15 -1.28
C ASP A 102 -7.96 -12.23 -0.72
N VAL A 103 -7.44 -11.97 0.49
CA VAL A 103 -6.57 -12.89 1.22
C VAL A 103 -7.13 -13.04 2.63
N PRO A 104 -7.62 -14.21 3.02
CA PRO A 104 -8.27 -14.41 4.30
C PRO A 104 -7.29 -14.50 5.47
N GLY A 105 -7.74 -14.03 6.63
CA GLY A 105 -7.18 -14.32 7.94
C GLY A 105 -5.70 -14.00 8.12
N ASP A 106 -4.98 -14.91 8.73
CA ASP A 106 -3.58 -14.76 9.15
C ASP A 106 -2.57 -14.59 8.01
N ALA A 107 -2.98 -14.75 6.75
CA ALA A 107 -2.10 -14.56 5.60
C ALA A 107 -1.76 -13.08 5.34
N LEU A 108 -2.49 -12.13 5.94
CA LEU A 108 -2.21 -10.70 5.88
C LEU A 108 -2.24 -10.08 7.28
N GLN A 109 -1.10 -9.63 7.76
CA GLN A 109 -0.96 -9.05 9.10
C GLN A 109 -0.48 -7.59 9.09
N LEU A 110 0.09 -7.12 7.97
CA LEU A 110 0.55 -5.76 7.81
C LEU A 110 0.08 -5.19 6.48
N VAL A 111 -0.56 -4.03 6.53
CA VAL A 111 -0.82 -3.20 5.35
C VAL A 111 -0.08 -1.89 5.51
N VAL A 112 0.76 -1.58 4.53
CA VAL A 112 1.49 -0.31 4.45
C VAL A 112 0.98 0.47 3.24
N ILE A 113 0.55 1.70 3.45
CA ILE A 113 0.11 2.63 2.40
C ILE A 113 1.15 3.73 2.30
N ASP A 114 1.77 3.88 1.12
CA ASP A 114 2.90 4.79 0.91
C ASP A 114 2.56 6.27 1.18
N LYS A 115 1.37 6.67 0.79
CA LYS A 115 0.79 8.01 1.04
C LYS A 115 -0.70 7.99 0.77
N LEU A 116 -1.39 9.05 1.19
CA LEU A 116 -2.82 9.21 0.95
C LEU A 116 -3.16 9.09 -0.54
N PRO A 117 -4.12 8.22 -0.90
CA PRO A 117 -4.44 7.88 -2.30
C PRO A 117 -5.34 8.94 -2.95
N PHE A 118 -4.84 10.18 -3.04
CA PHE A 118 -5.53 11.22 -3.81
C PHE A 118 -5.59 10.86 -5.28
N PRO A 119 -6.65 11.24 -5.98
CA PRO A 119 -6.73 11.10 -7.43
C PRO A 119 -5.50 11.70 -8.13
N PRO A 120 -4.96 11.04 -9.17
CA PRO A 120 -3.80 11.56 -9.87
C PRO A 120 -4.12 12.88 -10.58
N PRO A 121 -3.19 13.84 -10.57
CA PRO A 121 -3.35 15.05 -11.38
C PRO A 121 -3.43 14.66 -12.86
N GLY A 122 -4.32 15.33 -13.61
CA GLY A 122 -4.51 15.05 -15.04
C GLY A 122 -5.52 13.95 -15.36
N ASP A 123 -6.22 13.39 -14.38
CA ASP A 123 -7.38 12.54 -14.64
C ASP A 123 -8.54 13.38 -15.19
N PRO A 124 -8.97 13.18 -16.47
CA PRO A 124 -9.96 14.05 -17.10
C PRO A 124 -11.31 14.07 -16.38
N LEU A 125 -11.72 12.92 -15.81
CA LEU A 125 -13.00 12.83 -15.10
C LEU A 125 -12.92 13.57 -13.77
N PHE A 126 -11.81 13.41 -13.05
CA PHE A 126 -11.55 14.12 -11.82
C PHE A 126 -11.49 15.63 -12.05
N GLU A 127 -10.79 16.08 -13.09
CA GLU A 127 -10.68 17.51 -13.44
C GLU A 127 -12.05 18.12 -13.79
N ALA A 128 -12.86 17.43 -14.63
CA ALA A 128 -14.17 17.92 -15.00
C ALA A 128 -15.11 18.06 -13.79
N ARG A 129 -15.10 17.09 -12.88
CA ARG A 129 -15.88 17.16 -11.64
C ARG A 129 -15.37 18.26 -10.70
N SER A 130 -14.07 18.40 -10.57
CA SER A 130 -13.44 19.47 -9.77
C SER A 130 -13.78 20.86 -10.28
N GLN A 131 -13.76 21.08 -11.60
CA GLN A 131 -14.17 22.34 -12.22
C GLN A 131 -15.64 22.65 -11.94
N ARG A 132 -16.52 21.66 -11.99
CA ARG A 132 -17.94 21.85 -11.68
C ARG A 132 -18.12 22.33 -10.23
N VAL A 133 -17.50 21.65 -9.27
CA VAL A 133 -17.55 21.99 -7.85
C VAL A 133 -17.03 23.41 -7.60
N THR A 134 -15.93 23.79 -8.29
CA THR A 134 -15.33 25.12 -8.18
C THR A 134 -16.24 26.20 -8.74
N ARG A 135 -16.95 25.95 -9.87
CA ARG A 135 -17.93 26.88 -10.44
C ARG A 135 -19.12 27.13 -9.50
N GLU A 136 -19.45 26.14 -8.66
CA GLU A 136 -20.48 26.26 -7.62
C GLU A 136 -19.98 26.99 -6.37
N GLY A 137 -18.76 27.55 -6.38
CA GLY A 137 -18.15 28.27 -5.26
C GLY A 137 -17.65 27.39 -4.12
N ARG A 138 -17.46 26.08 -4.36
CA ARG A 138 -17.02 25.13 -3.37
C ARG A 138 -15.56 24.72 -3.58
N SER A 139 -14.91 24.24 -2.52
CA SER A 139 -13.56 23.68 -2.60
C SER A 139 -13.58 22.30 -3.27
N ALA A 140 -12.98 22.16 -4.45
CA ALA A 140 -12.83 20.87 -5.13
C ALA A 140 -12.04 19.85 -4.27
N PHE A 141 -11.08 20.35 -3.49
CA PHE A 141 -10.34 19.48 -2.56
C PHE A 141 -11.27 18.87 -1.50
N ALA A 142 -12.03 19.70 -0.79
CA ALA A 142 -12.87 19.25 0.32
C ALA A 142 -14.08 18.42 -0.15
N TYR A 143 -14.67 18.75 -1.30
CA TYR A 143 -15.90 18.13 -1.77
C TYR A 143 -15.68 16.98 -2.76
N HIS A 144 -14.47 16.82 -3.28
CA HIS A 144 -14.19 15.79 -4.27
C HIS A 144 -12.92 14.98 -3.95
N ALA A 145 -11.75 15.61 -3.87
CA ALA A 145 -10.49 14.91 -3.68
C ALA A 145 -10.41 14.17 -2.34
N LEU A 146 -10.78 14.84 -1.25
CA LEU A 146 -10.70 14.25 0.09
C LEU A 146 -11.67 13.08 0.31
N PRO A 147 -12.96 13.16 -0.10
CA PRO A 147 -13.85 12.01 -0.03
C PRO A 147 -13.38 10.81 -0.85
N GLU A 148 -12.88 11.02 -2.07
CA GLU A 148 -12.34 9.92 -2.88
C GLU A 148 -11.12 9.27 -2.24
N ALA A 149 -10.19 10.06 -1.73
CA ALA A 149 -9.03 9.55 -1.01
C ALA A 149 -9.44 8.78 0.26
N ALA A 150 -10.44 9.24 0.99
CA ALA A 150 -10.95 8.55 2.17
C ALA A 150 -11.57 7.20 1.84
N VAL A 151 -12.35 7.12 0.74
CA VAL A 151 -12.92 5.85 0.26
C VAL A 151 -11.81 4.89 -0.15
N ALA A 152 -10.83 5.36 -0.94
CA ALA A 152 -9.70 4.54 -1.37
C ALA A 152 -8.87 4.06 -0.17
N LEU A 153 -8.58 4.94 0.80
CA LEU A 153 -7.88 4.58 2.04
C LEU A 153 -8.65 3.50 2.81
N LYS A 154 -9.96 3.67 2.97
CA LYS A 154 -10.83 2.69 3.63
C LYS A 154 -10.82 1.34 2.91
N GLN A 155 -10.83 1.33 1.58
CA GLN A 155 -10.74 0.10 0.79
C GLN A 155 -9.40 -0.62 1.01
N GLY A 156 -8.29 0.11 1.02
CA GLY A 156 -6.97 -0.44 1.30
C GLY A 156 -6.85 -1.00 2.72
N ALA A 157 -7.27 -0.22 3.71
CA ALA A 157 -7.29 -0.62 5.12
C ALA A 157 -8.20 -1.81 5.38
N GLY A 158 -9.36 -1.86 4.71
CA GLY A 158 -10.35 -2.94 4.84
C GLY A 158 -9.86 -4.30 4.31
N ARG A 159 -8.67 -4.35 3.69
CA ARG A 159 -8.05 -5.65 3.34
C ARG A 159 -7.45 -6.35 4.55
N LEU A 160 -7.12 -5.60 5.59
CA LEU A 160 -6.48 -6.12 6.79
C LEU A 160 -7.48 -6.78 7.76
N ILE A 161 -8.63 -6.14 7.99
CA ILE A 161 -9.62 -6.59 8.97
C ILE A 161 -10.91 -6.96 8.24
N ARG A 162 -11.33 -8.21 8.32
CA ARG A 162 -12.52 -8.76 7.63
C ARG A 162 -13.48 -9.44 8.58
N SER A 163 -12.95 -9.97 9.69
CA SER A 163 -13.72 -10.59 10.74
C SER A 163 -13.44 -9.91 12.08
N GLU A 164 -14.26 -10.18 13.07
CA GLU A 164 -14.11 -9.65 14.43
C GLU A 164 -12.86 -10.18 15.14
N THR A 165 -12.31 -11.28 14.65
CA THR A 165 -11.12 -11.94 15.22
C THR A 165 -9.83 -11.55 14.53
N ASP A 166 -9.90 -10.90 13.36
CA ASP A 166 -8.69 -10.51 12.60
C ASP A 166 -7.89 -9.46 13.36
N ARG A 167 -6.58 -9.61 13.31
CA ARG A 167 -5.63 -8.67 13.90
C ARG A 167 -4.55 -8.31 12.90
N GLY A 168 -4.11 -7.06 12.94
CA GLY A 168 -3.03 -6.62 12.09
C GLY A 168 -2.64 -5.17 12.31
N VAL A 169 -1.59 -4.76 11.63
CA VAL A 169 -1.04 -3.41 11.69
C VAL A 169 -1.33 -2.68 10.38
N LEU A 170 -1.95 -1.52 10.46
CA LEU A 170 -2.08 -0.59 9.34
C LEU A 170 -1.09 0.55 9.54
N VAL A 171 -0.23 0.75 8.54
CA VAL A 171 0.72 1.87 8.49
C VAL A 171 0.34 2.79 7.33
N VAL A 172 0.22 4.07 7.60
CA VAL A 172 0.01 5.10 6.56
C VAL A 172 1.19 6.05 6.59
N CYS A 173 2.03 6.00 5.56
CA CYS A 173 3.28 6.75 5.47
C CYS A 173 3.06 8.17 4.94
N ASP A 174 2.09 8.88 5.49
CA ASP A 174 1.73 10.24 5.09
C ASP A 174 1.50 11.12 6.30
N THR A 175 2.41 12.04 6.53
CA THR A 175 2.38 12.97 7.68
C THR A 175 1.26 14.01 7.60
N ARG A 176 0.43 14.00 6.56
CA ARG A 176 -0.74 14.88 6.39
C ARG A 176 -2.03 14.27 6.94
N LEU A 177 -2.01 13.04 7.43
CA LEU A 177 -3.16 12.33 8.03
C LEU A 177 -3.46 12.83 9.50
#